data_3944f0b3b939092f8c567d8643585d60
#
_entry.id   3944f0b3b939092f8c567d8643585d60
#
_cell.length_a   1.000
_cell.length_b   1.000
_cell.length_c   1.000
_cell.angle_alpha   90.00
_cell.angle_beta   90.00
_cell.angle_gamma   90.00
#
_symmetry.space_group_name_H-M   'P 1'
#
loop_
_entity.id
_entity.type
_entity.pdbx_description
1 polymer ?
#
loop_
_entity_poly.entity_id
_entity_poly.type
_entity_poly.pdbx_seq_one_letter_code
_entity_poly.pdbx_strand_id
1 'polypeptide(L)'
;MTLKEAHLAFDIEVDKSGVDGYSSFIRTEKDYFLNAAITRLYKTKYSGNNVHGKSFQQNQKRSDDFRLITKTLVLAPASVNGNKYTYRFPSDYWFALGETFSISSTSPSWPVQNDAPVIKKVDVIECTIENIDNRLNNSLSDHILNRDKARPLRVYVGDSIIVYTDGNYSISSYELTYMKKPSLLNWNSTSPGYSNDTTQLDAVPDHMWDEVISTAARIALENISDYRYQTYPNESRSVE
;
A
#
# COMPACT_ATOMS: atom_id res chain seq x y z
N MET A 1 -6.29 15.71 12.65
CA MET A 1 -7.63 16.24 12.29
C MET A 1 -8.71 15.26 12.75
N THR A 2 -9.84 15.72 13.24
CA THR A 2 -11.02 14.90 13.58
C THR A 2 -11.97 14.81 12.39
N LEU A 3 -12.87 13.82 12.38
CA LEU A 3 -13.85 13.67 11.28
C LEU A 3 -14.78 14.88 11.18
N LYS A 4 -15.15 15.49 12.34
CA LYS A 4 -15.96 16.70 12.39
C LYS A 4 -15.25 17.91 11.76
N GLU A 5 -13.97 18.08 12.06
CA GLU A 5 -13.14 19.12 11.45
C GLU A 5 -13.00 18.90 9.94
N ALA A 6 -12.81 17.64 9.50
CA ALA A 6 -12.74 17.31 8.08
C ALA A 6 -14.03 17.61 7.33
N HIS A 7 -15.21 17.31 7.93
CA HIS A 7 -16.51 17.67 7.35
C HIS A 7 -16.72 19.18 7.28
N LEU A 8 -16.34 19.91 8.33
CA LEU A 8 -16.43 21.36 8.33
C LEU A 8 -15.52 22.00 7.27
N ALA A 9 -14.28 21.53 7.18
CA ALA A 9 -13.32 22.01 6.18
C ALA A 9 -13.79 21.69 4.74
N PHE A 10 -14.40 20.52 4.52
CA PHE A 10 -15.02 20.17 3.25
C PHE A 10 -16.17 21.12 2.90
N ASP A 11 -17.07 21.44 3.85
CA ASP A 11 -18.16 22.38 3.62
C ASP A 11 -17.63 23.76 3.25
N ILE A 12 -16.62 24.27 3.97
CA ILE A 12 -16.00 25.56 3.68
C ILE A 12 -15.37 25.56 2.28
N GLU A 13 -14.71 24.46 1.88
CA GLU A 13 -14.06 24.36 0.57
C GLU A 13 -15.07 24.32 -0.58
N VAL A 14 -16.19 23.64 -0.40
CA VAL A 14 -17.27 23.56 -1.40
C VAL A 14 -18.02 24.90 -1.50
N ASP A 15 -18.24 25.60 -0.38
CA ASP A 15 -19.06 26.83 -0.30
C ASP A 15 -18.25 28.13 -0.38
N LYS A 16 -16.99 28.08 -0.75
CA LYS A 16 -16.04 29.23 -0.85
C LYS A 16 -16.60 30.42 -1.67
N SER A 17 -17.57 30.22 -2.53
CA SER A 17 -18.05 31.25 -3.45
C SER A 17 -19.21 32.06 -2.94
N GLY A 18 -19.75 31.79 -1.73
CA GLY A 18 -20.81 32.59 -1.13
C GLY A 18 -22.09 32.71 -1.98
N VAL A 19 -22.34 31.76 -2.86
CA VAL A 19 -23.56 31.74 -3.68
C VAL A 19 -24.59 30.88 -2.94
N ASP A 20 -25.63 31.53 -2.44
CA ASP A 20 -26.81 30.88 -1.89
C ASP A 20 -27.32 29.81 -2.85
N GLY A 21 -27.26 28.52 -2.48
CA GLY A 21 -27.95 27.55 -3.28
C GLY A 21 -27.49 26.10 -3.26
N TYR A 22 -26.39 25.75 -2.65
CA TYR A 22 -26.07 24.33 -2.50
C TYR A 22 -26.74 23.72 -1.28
N SER A 23 -27.58 22.71 -1.51
CA SER A 23 -28.05 21.87 -0.42
C SER A 23 -26.81 21.23 0.23
N SER A 24 -26.66 21.42 1.55
CA SER A 24 -25.57 20.82 2.29
C SER A 24 -25.56 19.31 2.07
N PHE A 25 -24.38 18.75 1.69
CA PHE A 25 -24.21 17.31 1.61
C PHE A 25 -24.50 16.65 2.96
N ILE A 26 -25.18 15.52 2.93
CA ILE A 26 -25.37 14.72 4.13
C ILE A 26 -24.04 14.11 4.57
N ARG A 27 -23.91 13.75 5.86
CA ARG A 27 -22.65 13.26 6.45
C ARG A 27 -22.08 12.04 5.74
N THR A 28 -22.91 11.12 5.31
CA THR A 28 -22.50 9.92 4.57
C THR A 28 -21.98 10.22 3.17
N GLU A 29 -22.50 11.26 2.51
CA GLU A 29 -21.95 11.72 1.23
C GLU A 29 -20.57 12.37 1.41
N LYS A 30 -20.39 13.17 2.46
CA LYS A 30 -19.07 13.74 2.80
C LYS A 30 -18.06 12.64 3.08
N ASP A 31 -18.43 11.61 3.84
CA ASP A 31 -17.58 10.44 4.06
C ASP A 31 -17.19 9.75 2.75
N TYR A 32 -18.14 9.61 1.82
CA TYR A 32 -17.88 9.03 0.51
C TYR A 32 -16.85 9.85 -0.28
N PHE A 33 -17.03 11.17 -0.38
CA PHE A 33 -16.10 12.03 -1.13
C PHE A 33 -14.70 12.06 -0.49
N LEU A 34 -14.62 12.14 0.83
CA LEU A 34 -13.35 12.09 1.56
C LEU A 34 -12.62 10.75 1.35
N ASN A 35 -13.34 9.63 1.45
CA ASN A 35 -12.76 8.30 1.20
C ASN A 35 -12.29 8.12 -0.24
N ALA A 36 -13.06 8.64 -1.20
CA ALA A 36 -12.69 8.63 -2.61
C ALA A 36 -11.42 9.47 -2.85
N ALA A 37 -11.34 10.65 -2.23
CA ALA A 37 -10.17 11.51 -2.30
C ALA A 37 -8.91 10.87 -1.71
N ILE A 38 -9.00 10.29 -0.51
CA ILE A 38 -7.91 9.56 0.16
C ILE A 38 -7.38 8.46 -0.77
N THR A 39 -8.29 7.63 -1.29
CA THR A 39 -7.92 6.53 -2.18
C THR A 39 -7.26 7.02 -3.46
N ARG A 40 -7.78 8.09 -4.07
CA ARG A 40 -7.24 8.68 -5.30
C ARG A 40 -5.86 9.28 -5.09
N LEU A 41 -5.67 10.04 -4.00
CA LEU A 41 -4.38 10.66 -3.66
C LEU A 41 -3.30 9.60 -3.42
N TYR A 42 -3.57 8.58 -2.63
CA TYR A 42 -2.60 7.52 -2.39
C TYR A 42 -2.23 6.79 -3.68
N LYS A 43 -3.19 6.43 -4.53
CA LYS A 43 -2.91 5.79 -5.82
C LYS A 43 -2.08 6.69 -6.74
N THR A 44 -2.40 7.98 -6.82
CA THR A 44 -1.68 8.95 -7.66
C THR A 44 -0.25 9.15 -7.17
N LYS A 45 -0.06 9.30 -5.85
CA LYS A 45 1.28 9.46 -5.26
C LYS A 45 2.12 8.19 -5.40
N TYR A 46 1.51 7.02 -5.28
CA TYR A 46 2.22 5.73 -5.43
C TYR A 46 2.68 5.49 -6.87
N SER A 47 1.80 5.69 -7.85
CA SER A 47 2.10 5.42 -9.27
C SER A 47 3.04 6.44 -9.91
N GLY A 48 3.24 7.60 -9.28
CA GLY A 48 4.01 8.70 -9.86
C GLY A 48 3.27 9.49 -10.97
N ASN A 49 1.99 9.18 -11.22
CA ASN A 49 1.13 9.90 -12.17
C ASN A 49 0.67 11.24 -11.60
N ASN A 50 1.60 12.08 -11.20
CA ASN A 50 1.36 13.42 -10.68
C ASN A 50 2.11 14.45 -11.49
N VAL A 51 1.80 15.73 -11.28
CA VAL A 51 2.39 16.86 -12.01
C VAL A 51 3.93 16.82 -12.01
N HIS A 52 4.54 16.30 -10.96
CA HIS A 52 6.01 16.23 -10.83
C HIS A 52 6.61 14.90 -11.33
N GLY A 53 5.80 13.94 -11.81
CA GLY A 53 6.26 12.66 -12.35
C GLY A 53 7.08 11.80 -11.39
N LYS A 54 6.98 12.03 -10.06
CA LYS A 54 7.76 11.34 -9.04
C LYS A 54 6.95 10.26 -8.32
N SER A 55 7.50 9.05 -8.27
CA SER A 55 6.92 7.92 -7.53
C SER A 55 7.28 7.94 -6.04
N PHE A 56 6.71 7.00 -5.29
CA PHE A 56 6.84 6.86 -3.83
C PHE A 56 8.29 6.92 -3.31
N GLN A 57 9.24 6.27 -3.94
CA GLN A 57 10.62 6.16 -3.44
C GLN A 57 11.55 7.33 -3.85
N GLN A 58 11.08 8.26 -4.64
CA GLN A 58 11.94 9.30 -5.23
C GLN A 58 12.09 10.56 -4.37
N ASN A 59 11.32 10.71 -3.30
CA ASN A 59 11.36 11.88 -2.44
C ASN A 59 11.01 11.50 -0.99
N GLN A 60 11.79 12.00 -0.02
CA GLN A 60 11.56 11.81 1.41
C GLN A 60 10.16 12.27 1.84
N LYS A 61 9.68 13.42 1.34
CA LYS A 61 8.32 13.91 1.63
C LYS A 61 7.25 12.87 1.29
N ARG A 62 7.38 12.19 0.16
CA ARG A 62 6.42 11.16 -0.25
C ARG A 62 6.51 9.90 0.60
N SER A 63 7.71 9.54 1.03
CA SER A 63 7.90 8.45 1.99
C SER A 63 7.18 8.76 3.31
N ASP A 64 7.23 10.01 3.77
CA ASP A 64 6.52 10.45 4.97
C ASP A 64 4.99 10.44 4.79
N ASP A 65 4.48 10.77 3.60
CA ASP A 65 3.05 10.70 3.26
C ASP A 65 2.49 9.27 3.44
N PHE A 66 3.31 8.25 3.15
CA PHE A 66 2.89 6.84 3.24
C PHE A 66 3.19 6.18 4.60
N ARG A 67 3.88 6.85 5.50
CA ARG A 67 4.35 6.27 6.77
C ARG A 67 3.24 5.60 7.60
N LEU A 68 2.05 6.22 7.68
CA LEU A 68 0.93 5.70 8.47
C LEU A 68 0.28 4.44 7.87
N ILE A 69 0.39 4.25 6.57
CA ILE A 69 -0.19 3.11 5.88
C ILE A 69 0.83 2.04 5.50
N THR A 70 2.13 2.30 5.72
CA THR A 70 3.18 1.30 5.51
C THR A 70 3.27 0.38 6.72
N LYS A 71 3.28 -0.93 6.48
CA LYS A 71 3.38 -1.96 7.51
C LYS A 71 4.32 -3.06 7.07
N THR A 72 5.12 -3.55 7.99
CA THR A 72 5.98 -4.72 7.80
C THR A 72 5.45 -5.88 8.64
N LEU A 73 5.29 -7.03 8.04
CA LEU A 73 4.77 -8.23 8.70
C LEU A 73 5.60 -9.45 8.31
N VAL A 74 5.93 -10.27 9.31
CA VAL A 74 6.49 -11.59 9.08
C VAL A 74 5.36 -12.58 8.88
N LEU A 75 5.30 -13.18 7.70
CA LEU A 75 4.27 -14.14 7.32
C LEU A 75 4.74 -15.57 7.63
N ALA A 76 3.84 -16.35 8.24
CA ALA A 76 4.01 -17.79 8.34
C ALA A 76 3.45 -18.48 7.08
N PRO A 77 4.08 -19.56 6.60
CA PRO A 77 3.55 -20.31 5.47
C PRO A 77 2.20 -20.96 5.84
N ALA A 78 1.21 -20.78 4.99
CA ALA A 78 -0.10 -21.46 5.14
C ALA A 78 0.01 -22.94 4.78
N SER A 79 0.89 -23.28 3.82
CA SER A 79 1.22 -24.66 3.49
C SER A 79 2.63 -24.73 2.90
N VAL A 80 3.27 -25.88 3.13
CA VAL A 80 4.56 -26.23 2.54
C VAL A 80 4.40 -27.57 1.85
N ASN A 81 4.69 -27.62 0.56
CA ASN A 81 4.61 -28.85 -0.22
C ASN A 81 5.91 -29.00 -1.04
N GLY A 82 6.84 -29.76 -0.51
CA GLY A 82 8.18 -29.92 -1.10
C GLY A 82 8.87 -28.53 -1.22
N ASN A 83 9.15 -28.14 -2.46
CA ASN A 83 9.85 -26.90 -2.80
C ASN A 83 8.93 -25.69 -2.91
N LYS A 84 7.62 -25.87 -2.66
CA LYS A 84 6.60 -24.85 -2.82
C LYS A 84 6.08 -24.42 -1.46
N TYR A 85 6.24 -23.13 -1.16
CA TYR A 85 5.71 -22.46 0.03
C TYR A 85 4.53 -21.58 -0.39
N THR A 86 3.41 -21.68 0.32
CA THR A 86 2.23 -20.85 0.07
C THR A 86 1.97 -19.97 1.27
N TYR A 87 1.91 -18.66 1.05
CA TYR A 87 1.56 -17.67 2.06
C TYR A 87 0.24 -17.00 1.68
N ARG A 88 -0.45 -16.42 2.64
CA ARG A 88 -1.67 -15.64 2.40
C ARG A 88 -1.37 -14.17 2.60
N PHE A 89 -1.97 -13.33 1.74
CA PHE A 89 -1.93 -11.89 1.95
C PHE A 89 -2.65 -11.52 3.26
N PRO A 90 -2.16 -10.49 3.98
CA PRO A 90 -2.92 -9.88 5.06
C PRO A 90 -4.24 -9.32 4.55
N SER A 91 -5.29 -9.33 5.38
CA SER A 91 -6.63 -8.85 5.01
C SER A 91 -6.66 -7.35 4.68
N ASP A 92 -5.71 -6.60 5.22
CA ASP A 92 -5.51 -5.17 5.00
C ASP A 92 -4.51 -4.84 3.87
N TYR A 93 -4.04 -5.86 3.13
CA TYR A 93 -3.09 -5.69 2.03
C TYR A 93 -3.65 -4.84 0.89
N TRP A 94 -2.82 -3.95 0.37
CA TRP A 94 -3.13 -3.13 -0.80
C TRP A 94 -2.05 -3.24 -1.88
N PHE A 95 -0.80 -2.83 -1.58
CA PHE A 95 0.33 -2.90 -2.51
C PHE A 95 1.58 -3.38 -1.80
N ALA A 96 2.36 -4.26 -2.44
CA ALA A 96 3.68 -4.65 -1.96
C ALA A 96 4.67 -3.48 -2.17
N LEU A 97 5.52 -3.25 -1.18
CA LEU A 97 6.63 -2.29 -1.23
C LEU A 97 7.98 -2.99 -1.24
N GLY A 98 8.11 -4.07 -0.49
CA GLY A 98 9.34 -4.83 -0.41
C GLY A 98 9.11 -6.20 0.18
N GLU A 99 9.94 -7.14 -0.22
CA GLU A 99 9.87 -8.53 0.20
C GLU A 99 11.28 -9.04 0.51
N THR A 100 11.43 -9.64 1.68
CA THR A 100 12.71 -10.21 2.10
C THR A 100 12.50 -11.61 2.65
N PHE A 101 13.26 -12.57 2.17
CA PHE A 101 13.27 -13.92 2.67
C PHE A 101 14.51 -14.19 3.52
N SER A 102 14.32 -14.87 4.63
CA SER A 102 15.41 -15.45 5.38
C SER A 102 15.52 -16.92 4.98
N ILE A 103 16.66 -17.31 4.42
CA ILE A 103 16.91 -18.66 3.95
C ILE A 103 18.05 -19.32 4.72
N SER A 104 17.99 -20.64 4.82
CA SER A 104 19.05 -21.47 5.39
C SER A 104 19.17 -22.77 4.62
N SER A 105 20.36 -23.36 4.62
CA SER A 105 20.61 -24.64 3.96
C SER A 105 21.53 -25.52 4.80
N THR A 106 21.36 -26.82 4.67
CA THR A 106 22.25 -27.84 5.25
C THR A 106 23.34 -28.31 4.27
N SER A 107 23.43 -27.68 3.09
CA SER A 107 24.45 -27.97 2.09
C SER A 107 25.86 -27.77 2.66
N PRO A 108 26.84 -28.63 2.34
CA PRO A 108 28.25 -28.51 2.83
C PRO A 108 28.91 -27.18 2.43
N SER A 109 28.43 -26.55 1.36
CA SER A 109 28.94 -25.25 0.90
C SER A 109 28.26 -24.03 1.61
N TRP A 110 27.21 -24.27 2.42
CA TRP A 110 26.54 -23.22 3.17
C TRP A 110 27.33 -22.83 4.41
N PRO A 111 27.48 -21.55 4.72
CA PRO A 111 28.22 -21.13 5.90
C PRO A 111 27.53 -21.62 7.18
N VAL A 112 28.36 -22.08 8.12
CA VAL A 112 27.94 -22.54 9.44
C VAL A 112 28.58 -21.65 10.49
N GLN A 113 27.83 -21.26 11.51
CA GLN A 113 28.30 -20.50 12.66
C GLN A 113 27.75 -21.14 13.95
N ASN A 114 28.64 -21.47 14.90
CA ASN A 114 28.28 -22.16 16.15
C ASN A 114 27.47 -23.44 15.91
N ASP A 115 27.94 -24.30 14.99
CA ASP A 115 27.34 -25.59 14.60
C ASP A 115 25.89 -25.46 14.01
N ALA A 116 25.47 -24.27 13.63
CA ALA A 116 24.19 -24.02 12.98
C ALA A 116 24.35 -23.35 11.61
N PRO A 117 23.48 -23.66 10.63
CA PRO A 117 23.47 -22.97 9.33
C PRO A 117 23.20 -21.49 9.51
N VAL A 118 23.98 -20.63 8.88
CA VAL A 118 23.76 -19.19 8.91
C VAL A 118 22.46 -18.84 8.18
N ILE A 119 21.62 -18.03 8.79
CA ILE A 119 20.42 -17.48 8.16
C ILE A 119 20.81 -16.25 7.35
N LYS A 120 20.53 -16.29 6.04
CA LYS A 120 20.78 -15.17 5.12
C LYS A 120 19.49 -14.50 4.69
N LYS A 121 19.49 -13.18 4.72
CA LYS A 121 18.43 -12.38 4.11
C LYS A 121 18.69 -12.24 2.61
N VAL A 122 17.69 -12.53 1.80
CA VAL A 122 17.77 -12.49 0.33
C VAL A 122 16.53 -11.83 -0.25
N ASP A 123 16.73 -11.16 -1.37
CA ASP A 123 15.62 -10.62 -2.16
C ASP A 123 14.96 -11.73 -2.98
N VAL A 124 13.71 -11.47 -3.36
CA VAL A 124 12.92 -12.37 -4.19
C VAL A 124 13.11 -12.07 -5.68
N ILE A 125 12.93 -13.09 -6.51
CA ILE A 125 12.78 -12.92 -7.96
C ILE A 125 11.29 -12.97 -8.30
N GLU A 126 10.77 -11.87 -8.82
CA GLU A 126 9.40 -11.80 -9.30
C GLU A 126 9.23 -12.59 -10.58
N CYS A 127 8.21 -13.44 -10.61
CA CYS A 127 7.84 -14.21 -11.78
C CYS A 127 6.36 -14.04 -12.08
N THR A 128 6.01 -14.08 -13.34
CA THR A 128 4.62 -14.20 -13.79
C THR A 128 4.21 -15.66 -13.86
N ILE A 129 2.90 -15.92 -13.82
CA ILE A 129 2.34 -17.28 -13.94
C ILE A 129 2.80 -17.94 -15.26
N GLU A 130 2.95 -17.16 -16.31
CA GLU A 130 3.35 -17.66 -17.65
C GLU A 130 4.83 -18.08 -17.70
N ASN A 131 5.69 -17.43 -16.91
CA ASN A 131 7.15 -17.64 -16.99
C ASN A 131 7.70 -18.55 -15.90
N ILE A 132 6.88 -18.97 -14.93
CA ILE A 132 7.36 -19.72 -13.77
C ILE A 132 7.95 -21.07 -14.16
N ASP A 133 7.30 -21.82 -15.05
CA ASP A 133 7.76 -23.15 -15.47
C ASP A 133 9.08 -23.07 -16.23
N ASN A 134 9.24 -22.08 -17.08
CA ASN A 134 10.51 -21.84 -17.79
C ASN A 134 11.65 -21.50 -16.82
N ARG A 135 11.35 -20.75 -15.76
CA ARG A 135 12.33 -20.40 -14.74
C ARG A 135 12.69 -21.56 -13.83
N LEU A 136 11.70 -22.38 -13.45
CA LEU A 136 11.94 -23.58 -12.64
C LEU A 136 12.80 -24.63 -13.36
N ASN A 137 12.63 -24.76 -14.68
CA ASN A 137 13.37 -25.70 -15.50
C ASN A 137 14.75 -25.18 -15.95
N ASN A 138 15.09 -23.94 -15.66
CA ASN A 138 16.37 -23.35 -16.04
C ASN A 138 17.42 -23.60 -14.95
N SER A 139 18.40 -24.45 -15.25
CA SER A 139 19.50 -24.78 -14.33
C SER A 139 20.44 -23.60 -13.99
N LEU A 140 20.37 -22.51 -14.74
CA LEU A 140 21.16 -21.29 -14.51
C LEU A 140 20.36 -20.21 -13.78
N SER A 141 19.13 -20.51 -13.37
CA SER A 141 18.30 -19.53 -12.66
C SER A 141 18.81 -19.32 -11.22
N ASP A 142 18.78 -18.07 -10.77
CA ASP A 142 19.26 -17.66 -9.44
C ASP A 142 18.49 -18.30 -8.26
N HIS A 143 17.38 -19.01 -8.53
CA HIS A 143 16.65 -19.73 -7.48
C HIS A 143 17.36 -21.02 -7.07
N ILE A 144 18.27 -21.53 -7.90
CA ILE A 144 19.06 -22.72 -7.60
C ILE A 144 20.20 -22.33 -6.66
N LEU A 145 20.39 -23.13 -5.61
CA LEU A 145 21.46 -22.92 -4.67
C LEU A 145 22.81 -23.06 -5.34
N ASN A 146 23.53 -21.94 -5.44
CA ASN A 146 24.90 -21.91 -5.93
C ASN A 146 25.84 -21.50 -4.79
N ARG A 147 26.56 -22.48 -4.23
CA ARG A 147 27.38 -22.34 -3.03
C ARG A 147 26.58 -21.82 -1.84
N ASP A 148 26.56 -20.50 -1.66
CA ASP A 148 25.97 -19.83 -0.52
C ASP A 148 24.95 -18.75 -0.94
N LYS A 149 24.51 -18.79 -2.19
CA LYS A 149 23.58 -17.82 -2.79
C LYS A 149 22.40 -18.53 -3.41
N ALA A 150 21.23 -18.08 -3.10
CA ALA A 150 19.98 -18.46 -3.75
C ALA A 150 18.97 -17.33 -3.58
N ARG A 151 18.05 -17.18 -4.53
CA ARG A 151 16.98 -16.20 -4.48
C ARG A 151 15.66 -16.90 -4.85
N PRO A 152 14.70 -17.05 -3.91
CA PRO A 152 13.43 -17.72 -4.20
C PRO A 152 12.67 -17.06 -5.34
N LEU A 153 11.93 -17.85 -6.13
CA LEU A 153 10.99 -17.34 -7.13
C LEU A 153 9.63 -17.10 -6.47
N ARG A 154 8.99 -15.98 -6.78
CA ARG A 154 7.68 -15.63 -6.23
C ARG A 154 6.68 -15.35 -7.34
N VAL A 155 5.48 -15.89 -7.17
CA VAL A 155 4.32 -15.66 -8.03
C VAL A 155 3.11 -15.29 -7.17
N TYR A 156 2.36 -14.28 -7.58
CA TYR A 156 1.07 -13.94 -6.97
C TYR A 156 -0.06 -14.68 -7.70
N VAL A 157 -0.87 -15.41 -6.95
CA VAL A 157 -2.01 -16.15 -7.48
C VAL A 157 -3.23 -15.95 -6.56
N GLY A 158 -4.20 -15.17 -7.02
CA GLY A 158 -5.36 -14.80 -6.20
C GLY A 158 -4.94 -14.15 -4.88
N ASP A 159 -5.43 -14.67 -3.76
CA ASP A 159 -5.11 -14.19 -2.41
C ASP A 159 -3.85 -14.85 -1.82
N SER A 160 -3.05 -15.51 -2.65
CA SER A 160 -1.90 -16.28 -2.20
C SER A 160 -0.61 -15.82 -2.84
N ILE A 161 0.45 -15.86 -2.05
CA ILE A 161 1.83 -15.66 -2.48
C ILE A 161 2.47 -17.03 -2.54
N ILE A 162 2.85 -17.47 -3.72
CA ILE A 162 3.50 -18.74 -3.93
C ILE A 162 4.98 -18.52 -4.14
N VAL A 163 5.79 -19.20 -3.35
CA VAL A 163 7.26 -19.10 -3.39
C VAL A 163 7.84 -20.47 -3.69
N TYR A 164 8.75 -20.51 -4.64
CA TYR A 164 9.45 -21.73 -5.05
C TYR A 164 10.93 -21.67 -4.69
N THR A 165 11.42 -22.77 -4.15
CA THR A 165 12.84 -23.02 -3.91
C THR A 165 13.31 -24.17 -4.80
N ASP A 166 14.61 -24.46 -4.81
CA ASP A 166 15.16 -25.64 -5.50
C ASP A 166 15.16 -26.91 -4.64
N GLY A 167 14.73 -26.82 -3.36
CA GLY A 167 14.73 -27.92 -2.40
C GLY A 167 16.03 -28.10 -1.63
N ASN A 168 17.13 -27.44 -2.02
CA ASN A 168 18.43 -27.51 -1.33
C ASN A 168 18.55 -26.49 -0.21
N TYR A 169 17.61 -25.57 -0.10
CA TYR A 169 17.48 -24.60 0.98
C TYR A 169 16.03 -24.45 1.42
N SER A 170 15.85 -24.02 2.64
CA SER A 170 14.54 -23.78 3.25
C SER A 170 14.35 -22.29 3.55
N ILE A 171 13.09 -21.85 3.57
CA ILE A 171 12.69 -20.51 3.97
C ILE A 171 12.40 -20.53 5.47
N SER A 172 13.17 -19.78 6.25
CA SER A 172 13.01 -19.66 7.70
C SER A 172 11.97 -18.60 8.06
N SER A 173 11.95 -17.47 7.34
CA SER A 173 10.94 -16.42 7.52
C SER A 173 10.73 -15.65 6.22
N TYR A 174 9.53 -15.10 6.07
CA TYR A 174 9.15 -14.20 4.99
C TYR A 174 8.66 -12.89 5.56
N GLU A 175 9.40 -11.83 5.29
CA GLU A 175 9.09 -10.47 5.72
C GLU A 175 8.51 -9.70 4.53
N LEU A 176 7.24 -9.30 4.66
CA LEU A 176 6.51 -8.51 3.66
C LEU A 176 6.31 -7.10 4.18
N THR A 177 6.88 -6.12 3.48
CA THR A 177 6.58 -4.70 3.68
C THR A 177 5.56 -4.27 2.63
N TYR A 178 4.43 -3.79 3.07
CA TYR A 178 3.31 -3.46 2.21
C TYR A 178 2.57 -2.20 2.67
N MET A 179 1.82 -1.63 1.76
CA MET A 179 0.85 -0.59 2.07
C MET A 179 -0.47 -1.25 2.46
N LYS A 180 -0.95 -0.93 3.66
CA LYS A 180 -2.29 -1.32 4.08
C LYS A 180 -3.34 -0.43 3.42
N LYS A 181 -4.50 -0.99 3.16
CA LYS A 181 -5.66 -0.21 2.71
C LYS A 181 -6.02 0.82 3.79
N PRO A 182 -6.17 2.11 3.45
CA PRO A 182 -6.57 3.13 4.40
C PRO A 182 -7.90 2.78 5.08
N SER A 183 -8.02 3.10 6.35
CA SER A 183 -9.28 2.95 7.09
C SER A 183 -10.34 3.87 6.48
N LEU A 184 -11.52 3.34 6.21
CA LEU A 184 -12.63 4.14 5.68
C LEU A 184 -13.19 5.05 6.77
N LEU A 185 -13.36 6.31 6.45
CA LEU A 185 -14.07 7.27 7.29
C LEU A 185 -15.55 6.89 7.33
N ASN A 186 -16.15 6.88 8.50
CA ASN A 186 -17.57 6.58 8.68
C ASN A 186 -18.11 7.29 9.90
N TRP A 187 -18.96 8.30 9.70
CA TRP A 187 -19.57 9.09 10.75
C TRP A 187 -20.42 8.25 11.72
N ASN A 188 -21.05 7.20 11.23
CA ASN A 188 -21.95 6.36 12.02
C ASN A 188 -21.23 5.21 12.75
N SER A 189 -19.91 5.09 12.61
CA SER A 189 -19.15 4.04 13.28
C SER A 189 -18.96 4.36 14.76
N THR A 190 -19.22 3.35 15.60
CA THR A 190 -18.91 3.36 17.03
C THR A 190 -17.55 2.77 17.35
N SER A 191 -16.82 2.30 16.33
CA SER A 191 -15.50 1.66 16.50
C SER A 191 -14.43 2.70 16.85
N PRO A 192 -13.48 2.38 17.74
CA PRO A 192 -12.33 3.24 18.03
C PRO A 192 -11.56 3.56 16.73
N GLY A 193 -11.23 4.83 16.51
CA GLY A 193 -10.59 5.31 15.27
C GLY A 193 -11.56 5.83 14.19
N TYR A 194 -12.86 5.63 14.36
CA TYR A 194 -13.91 6.11 13.46
C TYR A 194 -14.87 7.08 14.17
N SER A 195 -14.57 7.43 15.40
CA SER A 195 -15.45 8.26 16.21
C SER A 195 -15.63 9.66 15.61
N ASN A 196 -16.85 10.06 15.61
CA ASN A 196 -17.40 11.21 14.94
C ASN A 196 -16.98 12.57 15.53
N ASP A 197 -16.40 12.65 16.73
CA ASP A 197 -16.28 13.97 17.37
C ASP A 197 -14.90 14.31 17.93
N THR A 198 -14.13 13.35 18.43
CA THR A 198 -12.90 13.65 19.18
C THR A 198 -11.69 12.79 18.81
N THR A 199 -11.88 11.70 18.07
CA THR A 199 -10.80 10.80 17.71
C THR A 199 -10.05 11.33 16.50
N GLN A 200 -8.73 11.42 16.61
CA GLN A 200 -7.86 11.75 15.49
C GLN A 200 -7.94 10.64 14.43
N LEU A 201 -8.02 11.06 13.18
CA LEU A 201 -8.08 10.13 12.05
C LEU A 201 -6.69 9.65 11.67
N ASP A 202 -6.47 8.33 11.75
CA ASP A 202 -5.18 7.68 11.44
C ASP A 202 -5.04 7.29 9.95
N ALA A 203 -6.04 7.61 9.14
CA ALA A 203 -6.04 7.25 7.72
C ALA A 203 -5.04 8.07 6.91
N VAL A 204 -4.76 9.31 7.34
CA VAL A 204 -3.98 10.30 6.61
C VAL A 204 -3.12 11.09 7.58
N PRO A 205 -1.82 11.37 7.26
CA PRO A 205 -1.00 12.30 8.03
C PRO A 205 -1.59 13.71 8.05
N ASP A 206 -1.35 14.45 9.14
CA ASP A 206 -1.96 15.78 9.33
C ASP A 206 -1.64 16.76 8.21
N HIS A 207 -0.44 16.71 7.64
CA HIS A 207 -0.01 17.61 6.55
C HIS A 207 -0.65 17.32 5.19
N MET A 208 -1.34 16.19 5.03
CA MET A 208 -2.02 15.82 3.78
C MET A 208 -3.52 16.18 3.77
N TRP A 209 -4.08 16.60 4.89
CA TRP A 209 -5.52 16.83 4.96
C TRP A 209 -6.02 17.92 4.02
N ASP A 210 -5.23 18.96 3.79
CA ASP A 210 -5.62 20.05 2.87
C ASP A 210 -5.73 19.53 1.42
N GLU A 211 -4.79 18.65 0.99
CA GLU A 211 -4.86 17.99 -0.31
C GLU A 211 -6.07 17.05 -0.42
N VAL A 212 -6.39 16.34 0.67
CA VAL A 212 -7.56 15.44 0.72
C VAL A 212 -8.86 16.23 0.58
N ILE A 213 -9.02 17.30 1.37
CA ILE A 213 -10.23 18.13 1.38
C ILE A 213 -10.43 18.79 0.01
N SER A 214 -9.39 19.40 -0.52
CA SER A 214 -9.40 20.01 -1.84
C SER A 214 -9.75 19.01 -2.96
N THR A 215 -9.19 17.79 -2.89
CA THR A 215 -9.54 16.72 -3.85
C THR A 215 -10.98 16.24 -3.67
N ALA A 216 -11.46 16.12 -2.44
CA ALA A 216 -12.82 15.70 -2.14
C ALA A 216 -13.85 16.75 -2.64
N ALA A 217 -13.59 18.02 -2.41
CA ALA A 217 -14.41 19.13 -2.91
C ALA A 217 -14.47 19.12 -4.45
N ARG A 218 -13.35 18.87 -5.12
CA ARG A 218 -13.31 18.73 -6.58
C ARG A 218 -14.17 17.56 -7.07
N ILE A 219 -14.10 16.40 -6.43
CA ILE A 219 -14.92 15.23 -6.78
C ILE A 219 -16.40 15.54 -6.58
N ALA A 220 -16.75 16.24 -5.49
CA ALA A 220 -18.12 16.64 -5.22
C ALA A 220 -18.66 17.61 -6.27
N LEU A 221 -17.91 18.65 -6.62
CA LEU A 221 -18.26 19.62 -7.66
C LEU A 221 -18.40 18.97 -9.05
N GLU A 222 -17.54 17.99 -9.37
CA GLU A 222 -17.64 17.19 -10.60
C GLU A 222 -18.97 16.43 -10.65
N ASN A 223 -19.39 15.82 -9.54
CA ASN A 223 -20.64 15.06 -9.47
C ASN A 223 -21.90 15.93 -9.62
N ILE A 224 -21.84 17.18 -9.17
CA ILE A 224 -22.97 18.11 -9.33
C ILE A 224 -22.97 18.78 -10.73
N SER A 225 -21.98 18.47 -11.57
CA SER A 225 -21.77 19.13 -12.87
C SER A 225 -21.66 20.65 -12.77
N ASP A 226 -21.03 21.13 -11.69
CA ASP A 226 -20.86 22.55 -11.42
C ASP A 226 -19.87 23.18 -12.43
N TYR A 227 -20.20 24.37 -12.94
CA TYR A 227 -19.30 25.10 -13.84
C TYR A 227 -17.94 25.43 -13.19
N ARG A 228 -17.87 25.55 -11.87
CA ARG A 228 -16.64 25.78 -11.08
C ARG A 228 -15.65 24.62 -11.21
N TYR A 229 -16.10 23.43 -11.57
CA TYR A 229 -15.22 22.29 -11.83
C TYR A 229 -14.18 22.59 -12.91
N GLN A 230 -14.47 23.46 -13.86
CA GLN A 230 -13.55 23.83 -14.94
C GLN A 230 -12.40 24.75 -14.47
N THR A 231 -12.64 25.60 -13.48
CA THR A 231 -11.65 26.56 -12.96
C THR A 231 -10.85 26.04 -11.77
N TYR A 232 -11.45 25.19 -10.95
CA TYR A 232 -10.87 24.65 -9.74
C TYR A 232 -9.52 23.90 -9.89
N PRO A 233 -9.29 23.09 -10.95
CA PRO A 233 -8.02 22.42 -11.15
C PRO A 233 -6.84 23.37 -11.37
N ASN A 234 -7.07 24.56 -11.87
CA ASN A 234 -6.03 25.56 -12.10
C ASN A 234 -5.63 26.25 -10.79
N GLU A 235 -6.57 26.44 -9.89
CA GLU A 235 -6.33 27.04 -8.56
C GLU A 235 -5.59 26.07 -7.64
N SER A 236 -5.98 24.79 -7.62
CA SER A 236 -5.33 23.77 -6.77
C SER A 236 -3.92 23.42 -7.19
N ARG A 237 -3.57 23.55 -8.49
CA ARG A 237 -2.22 23.33 -8.99
C ARG A 237 -1.22 24.37 -8.52
N SER A 238 -1.66 25.53 -8.11
CA SER A 238 -0.80 26.59 -7.60
C SER A 238 -0.33 26.36 -6.15
N VAL A 239 -0.90 25.37 -5.46
CA VAL A 239 -0.63 25.05 -4.05
C VAL A 239 0.31 23.83 -3.90
N GLU A 240 0.51 23.02 -4.95
CA GLU A 240 1.48 21.91 -4.98
C GLU A 240 2.91 22.40 -5.29
#